data_7c27a6cdf4d20fddb096f49cca912e51
#
_entry.id   7c27a6cdf4d20fddb096f49cca912e51
#
_cell.length_a   1.000
_cell.length_b   1.000
_cell.length_c   1.000
_cell.angle_alpha   90.00
_cell.angle_beta   90.00
_cell.angle_gamma   90.00
#
_symmetry.space_group_name_H-M   'P 1'
#
loop_
_entity.id
_entity.type
_entity.pdbx_description
1 polymer ?
#
loop_
_entity_poly.entity_id
_entity_poly.type
_entity_poly.pdbx_seq_one_letter_code
_entity_poly.pdbx_strand_id
1 'polypeptide(L)'
;MAKGEGHILAQNKKARHDYHIVETVEAGIVLTGTEIKSVRAARIQLKDGFAQIKNGEAWLVNVHIAPFEQGNIWNADPERTRKLLLKKCEITHLANELKGTGMTLVPLKVYLKDGFAKVLIGLAKGKHEYDKRETIKRRDQERDIKKQMKHYNAR
;
A
#
# COMPACT_ATOMS: atom_id res chain seq x y z
N MET A 1 -13.33 9.16 -12.04
CA MET A 1 -13.10 8.46 -10.83
C MET A 1 -13.72 7.10 -10.88
N ALA A 2 -13.01 6.15 -10.42
CA ALA A 2 -13.57 4.84 -10.40
C ALA A 2 -14.70 4.84 -9.42
N LYS A 3 -15.79 4.19 -9.78
CA LYS A 3 -16.86 4.13 -8.90
C LYS A 3 -16.44 3.48 -7.64
N GLY A 4 -16.85 4.01 -6.56
CA GLY A 4 -16.53 3.42 -5.29
C GLY A 4 -15.27 3.93 -4.67
N GLU A 5 -14.41 4.60 -5.42
CA GLU A 5 -13.22 5.09 -4.80
C GLU A 5 -13.43 6.37 -4.05
N GLY A 6 -14.40 7.13 -4.33
CA GLY A 6 -14.63 8.34 -3.62
C GLY A 6 -13.47 9.32 -3.70
N HIS A 7 -13.41 10.21 -2.71
CA HIS A 7 -12.44 11.30 -2.71
C HIS A 7 -11.07 10.82 -2.24
N ILE A 8 -10.04 11.07 -3.04
CA ILE A 8 -8.68 10.66 -2.69
C ILE A 8 -8.09 11.69 -1.73
N LEU A 9 -7.62 11.20 -0.60
CA LEU A 9 -7.08 12.05 0.45
C LEU A 9 -5.56 12.09 0.47
N ALA A 10 -4.91 11.05 0.03
CA ALA A 10 -3.45 11.00 0.00
C ALA A 10 -2.99 9.97 -1.01
N GLN A 11 -1.82 10.20 -1.60
CA GLN A 11 -1.21 9.26 -2.53
C GLN A 11 0.25 9.07 -2.17
N ASN A 12 0.77 7.89 -2.43
CA ASN A 12 2.16 7.59 -2.16
C ASN A 12 2.93 7.49 -3.46
N LYS A 13 3.32 8.62 -3.99
CA LYS A 13 4.04 8.67 -5.25
C LYS A 13 5.41 8.02 -5.14
N LYS A 14 6.02 8.15 -3.96
CA LYS A 14 7.34 7.56 -3.74
C LYS A 14 7.28 6.04 -3.85
N ALA A 15 6.23 5.43 -3.36
CA ALA A 15 6.11 3.98 -3.44
C ALA A 15 6.01 3.52 -4.90
N ARG A 16 5.25 4.25 -5.70
CA ARG A 16 5.14 3.88 -7.11
C ARG A 16 6.44 4.09 -7.86
N HIS A 17 7.26 5.02 -7.40
CA HIS A 17 8.57 5.25 -8.00
C HIS A 17 9.58 4.19 -7.54
N ASP A 18 9.56 3.83 -6.27
CA ASP A 18 10.55 2.93 -5.68
C ASP A 18 10.23 1.44 -5.82
N TYR A 19 8.98 1.12 -6.05
CA TYR A 19 8.52 -0.26 -6.07
C TYR A 19 7.79 -0.59 -7.35
N HIS A 20 7.90 -1.86 -7.73
CA HIS A 20 7.11 -2.40 -8.81
C HIS A 20 5.88 -3.04 -8.17
N ILE A 21 4.70 -2.52 -8.48
CA ILE A 21 3.46 -2.99 -7.86
C ILE A 21 2.95 -4.20 -8.64
N VAL A 22 2.84 -5.32 -7.96
CA VAL A 22 2.41 -6.56 -8.57
C VAL A 22 0.89 -6.70 -8.55
N GLU A 23 0.29 -6.37 -7.42
CA GLU A 23 -1.16 -6.39 -7.33
C GLU A 23 -1.61 -5.45 -6.21
N THR A 24 -2.87 -5.11 -6.18
CA THR A 24 -3.39 -4.19 -5.18
C THR A 24 -4.61 -4.79 -4.51
N VAL A 25 -4.87 -4.33 -3.29
CA VAL A 25 -6.06 -4.75 -2.54
C VAL A 25 -6.56 -3.56 -1.73
N GLU A 26 -7.86 -3.41 -1.64
CA GLU A 26 -8.46 -2.35 -0.86
C GLU A 26 -8.69 -2.85 0.56
N ALA A 27 -8.28 -2.07 1.55
CA ALA A 27 -8.44 -2.43 2.95
C ALA A 27 -9.15 -1.31 3.70
N GLY A 28 -9.97 -1.68 4.67
CA GLY A 28 -10.48 -0.71 5.61
C GLY A 28 -9.38 -0.42 6.63
N ILE A 29 -9.50 0.69 7.33
CA ILE A 29 -8.52 1.04 8.35
C ILE A 29 -9.24 1.45 9.62
N VAL A 30 -8.79 0.94 10.75
CA VAL A 30 -9.37 1.24 12.05
C VAL A 30 -8.73 2.51 12.59
N LEU A 31 -9.52 3.56 12.73
CA LEU A 31 -9.06 4.86 13.17
C LEU A 31 -9.80 5.31 14.43
N THR A 32 -9.12 6.13 15.24
CA THR A 32 -9.79 6.78 16.37
C THR A 32 -10.59 7.98 15.84
N GLY A 33 -11.42 8.58 16.67
CA GLY A 33 -12.21 9.73 16.27
C GLY A 33 -11.37 10.90 15.79
N THR A 34 -10.26 11.19 16.46
CA THR A 34 -9.39 12.28 16.06
C THR A 34 -8.63 11.94 14.79
N GLU A 35 -8.25 10.68 14.62
CA GLU A 35 -7.57 10.26 13.41
C GLU A 35 -8.46 10.39 12.18
N ILE A 36 -9.74 10.00 12.30
CA ILE A 36 -10.61 10.08 11.14
C ILE A 36 -10.84 11.54 10.73
N LYS A 37 -10.89 12.45 11.68
CA LYS A 37 -11.02 13.86 11.37
C LYS A 37 -9.81 14.39 10.63
N SER A 38 -8.61 14.00 11.06
CA SER A 38 -7.39 14.39 10.37
C SER A 38 -7.31 13.79 8.98
N VAL A 39 -7.70 12.54 8.84
CA VAL A 39 -7.67 11.87 7.55
C VAL A 39 -8.64 12.54 6.58
N ARG A 40 -9.82 12.91 7.05
CA ARG A 40 -10.79 13.61 6.20
C ARG A 40 -10.28 14.97 5.77
N ALA A 41 -9.40 15.58 6.57
CA ALA A 41 -8.77 16.84 6.22
C ALA A 41 -7.53 16.64 5.36
N ALA A 42 -7.30 15.41 4.91
CA ALA A 42 -6.14 15.04 4.09
C ALA A 42 -4.80 15.25 4.80
N ARG A 43 -4.80 15.12 6.11
CA ARG A 43 -3.59 15.29 6.91
C ARG A 43 -2.95 13.96 7.26
N ILE A 44 -2.72 13.16 6.24
CA ILE A 44 -2.12 11.84 6.38
C ILE A 44 -1.00 11.73 5.38
N GLN A 45 0.12 11.15 5.78
CA GLN A 45 1.27 10.95 4.91
C GLN A 45 1.63 9.48 4.86
N LEU A 46 1.73 8.96 3.67
CA LEU A 46 1.99 7.54 3.43
C LEU A 46 3.46 7.24 3.12
N LYS A 47 4.27 8.26 2.99
CA LYS A 47 5.59 8.17 2.42
C LYS A 47 6.47 7.02 2.91
N ASP A 48 6.58 6.83 4.19
CA ASP A 48 7.43 5.78 4.71
C ASP A 48 6.62 4.63 5.33
N GLY A 49 5.34 4.59 5.00
CA GLY A 49 4.48 3.57 5.55
C GLY A 49 4.63 2.23 4.86
N PHE A 50 4.28 1.20 5.55
CA PHE A 50 4.20 -0.12 4.97
C PHE A 50 3.16 -0.93 5.76
N ALA A 51 2.76 -2.06 5.19
CA ALA A 51 1.83 -2.93 5.88
C ALA A 51 2.50 -4.25 6.16
N GLN A 52 2.04 -4.94 7.17
CA GLN A 52 2.57 -6.25 7.50
C GLN A 52 1.45 -7.16 7.96
N ILE A 53 1.65 -8.45 7.78
CA ILE A 53 0.72 -9.46 8.22
C ILE A 53 1.34 -10.10 9.46
N LYS A 54 0.60 -10.06 10.57
CA LYS A 54 1.10 -10.62 11.80
C LYS A 54 -0.04 -11.29 12.55
N ASN A 55 0.14 -12.54 12.92
CA ASN A 55 -0.87 -13.30 13.64
C ASN A 55 -2.22 -13.35 12.92
N GLY A 56 -2.17 -13.48 11.61
CA GLY A 56 -3.40 -13.57 10.83
C GLY A 56 -4.15 -12.27 10.65
N GLU A 57 -3.49 -11.16 10.96
CA GLU A 57 -4.10 -9.84 10.81
C GLU A 57 -3.17 -8.92 10.05
N ALA A 58 -3.74 -7.92 9.39
CA ALA A 58 -2.97 -6.96 8.64
C ALA A 58 -2.86 -5.65 9.42
N TRP A 59 -1.68 -5.05 9.39
CA TRP A 59 -1.39 -3.83 10.15
C TRP A 59 -0.70 -2.81 9.26
N LEU A 60 -1.07 -1.55 9.44
CA LEU A 60 -0.45 -0.45 8.71
C LEU A 60 0.51 0.24 9.69
N VAL A 61 1.78 0.29 9.31
CA VAL A 61 2.85 0.75 10.18
C VAL A 61 3.54 1.97 9.60
N ASN A 62 3.95 2.85 10.46
CA ASN A 62 4.77 4.00 10.09
C ASN A 62 4.09 4.99 9.14
N VAL A 63 2.78 5.08 9.22
CA VAL A 63 2.01 6.07 8.48
C VAL A 63 1.68 7.21 9.44
N HIS A 64 2.01 8.42 9.04
CA HIS A 64 1.81 9.59 9.88
C HIS A 64 0.43 10.20 9.64
N ILE A 65 -0.34 10.32 10.71
CA ILE A 65 -1.61 11.05 10.69
C ILE A 65 -1.45 12.20 11.66
N ALA A 66 -1.55 13.43 11.15
CA ALA A 66 -1.31 14.60 11.97
C ALA A 66 -2.31 14.69 13.11
N PRO A 67 -1.91 15.15 14.29
CA PRO A 67 -2.84 15.32 15.38
C PRO A 67 -3.94 16.32 14.99
N PHE A 68 -5.15 16.06 15.45
CA PHE A 68 -6.26 16.96 15.20
C PHE A 68 -6.17 18.05 16.26
N GLU A 69 -6.02 19.30 15.83
CA GLU A 69 -5.77 20.41 16.74
C GLU A 69 -6.78 20.50 17.87
N GLN A 70 -8.03 20.27 17.58
CA GLN A 70 -9.06 20.35 18.59
C GLN A 70 -9.17 19.07 19.43
N GLY A 71 -8.34 18.09 19.17
CA GLY A 71 -8.38 16.82 19.90
C GLY A 71 -7.65 16.88 21.21
N ASN A 72 -6.66 17.77 21.32
CA ASN A 72 -5.87 17.90 22.54
C ASN A 72 -5.39 16.55 23.09
N ILE A 73 -5.78 16.23 24.32
CA ILE A 73 -5.31 14.99 24.95
C ILE A 73 -5.91 13.74 24.34
N TRP A 74 -6.92 13.88 23.50
CA TRP A 74 -7.56 12.73 22.88
C TRP A 74 -6.87 12.27 21.61
N ASN A 75 -5.82 12.96 21.18
CA ASN A 75 -5.10 12.56 20.00
C ASN A 75 -4.26 11.31 20.27
N ALA A 76 -4.23 10.41 19.32
CA ALA A 76 -3.38 9.24 19.37
C ALA A 76 -1.99 9.61 18.90
N ASP A 77 -1.02 8.71 19.11
CA ASP A 77 0.32 8.86 18.57
C ASP A 77 0.19 9.01 17.06
N PRO A 78 0.78 10.05 16.45
CA PRO A 78 0.66 10.25 15.00
C PRO A 78 1.11 9.08 14.16
N GLU A 79 2.02 8.26 14.68
CA GLU A 79 2.53 7.11 13.95
C GLU A 79 2.08 5.79 14.53
N ARG A 80 0.96 5.79 15.20
CA ARG A 80 0.40 4.59 15.79
C ARG A 80 0.20 3.51 14.73
N THR A 81 0.48 2.27 15.07
CA THR A 81 0.19 1.14 14.21
C THR A 81 -1.31 0.93 14.16
N ARG A 82 -1.86 0.86 12.98
CA ARG A 82 -3.30 0.76 12.79
C ARG A 82 -3.69 -0.54 12.13
N LYS A 83 -4.81 -1.09 12.57
CA LYS A 83 -5.27 -2.35 12.01
C LYS A 83 -5.94 -2.10 10.67
N LEU A 84 -5.65 -2.98 9.72
CA LEU A 84 -6.30 -2.96 8.43
C LEU A 84 -7.37 -4.04 8.40
N LEU A 85 -8.47 -3.76 7.75
CA LEU A 85 -9.58 -4.68 7.66
C LEU A 85 -9.60 -5.33 6.29
N LEU A 86 -9.26 -6.59 6.25
CA LEU A 86 -9.24 -7.38 5.03
C LEU A 86 -9.97 -8.70 5.26
N LYS A 87 -10.44 -9.29 4.21
CA LYS A 87 -11.05 -10.61 4.31
C LYS A 87 -9.97 -11.63 4.64
N LYS A 88 -10.35 -12.67 5.34
CA LYS A 88 -9.39 -13.67 5.74
C LYS A 88 -8.67 -14.30 4.56
N CYS A 89 -9.38 -14.54 3.47
CA CYS A 89 -8.75 -15.08 2.27
C CYS A 89 -7.72 -14.12 1.67
N GLU A 90 -7.98 -12.83 1.76
CA GLU A 90 -7.05 -11.83 1.27
C GLU A 90 -5.79 -11.81 2.12
N ILE A 91 -5.96 -11.90 3.44
CA ILE A 91 -4.82 -11.93 4.36
C ILE A 91 -3.97 -13.16 4.11
N THR A 92 -4.61 -14.32 3.93
CA THR A 92 -3.89 -15.55 3.67
C THR A 92 -3.12 -15.49 2.36
N HIS A 93 -3.76 -14.95 1.33
CA HIS A 93 -3.11 -14.79 0.04
C HIS A 93 -1.88 -13.89 0.14
N LEU A 94 -2.02 -12.74 0.78
CA LEU A 94 -0.92 -11.81 0.92
C LEU A 94 0.20 -12.38 1.78
N ALA A 95 -0.15 -13.09 2.84
CA ALA A 95 0.85 -13.70 3.69
C ALA A 95 1.68 -14.71 2.91
N ASN A 96 1.03 -15.47 2.04
CA ASN A 96 1.73 -16.43 1.21
C ASN A 96 2.64 -15.75 0.20
N GLU A 97 2.17 -14.67 -0.40
CA GLU A 97 2.96 -13.94 -1.37
C GLU A 97 4.19 -13.26 -0.74
N LEU A 98 4.12 -12.93 0.53
CA LEU A 98 5.23 -12.29 1.21
C LEU A 98 6.33 -13.27 1.61
N LYS A 99 6.02 -14.56 1.65
CA LYS A 99 6.99 -15.53 2.08
C LYS A 99 8.07 -15.76 1.03
N GLY A 100 9.31 -15.48 1.42
CA GLY A 100 10.45 -15.83 0.57
C GLY A 100 10.56 -15.18 -0.78
N THR A 101 9.77 -14.15 -1.05
CA THR A 101 9.76 -13.56 -2.37
C THR A 101 10.38 -12.17 -2.43
N GLY A 102 10.81 -11.64 -1.30
CA GLY A 102 11.35 -10.28 -1.29
C GLY A 102 10.30 -9.21 -1.51
N MET A 103 9.05 -9.55 -1.38
CA MET A 103 7.99 -8.58 -1.55
C MET A 103 7.60 -7.91 -0.25
N THR A 104 6.97 -6.76 -0.35
CA THR A 104 6.46 -6.03 0.80
C THR A 104 5.11 -5.45 0.45
N LEU A 105 4.40 -4.97 1.46
CA LEU A 105 3.12 -4.33 1.26
C LEU A 105 3.28 -2.85 1.53
N VAL A 106 2.87 -2.01 0.60
CA VAL A 106 2.98 -0.56 0.77
C VAL A 106 1.62 0.09 0.53
N PRO A 107 1.29 1.13 1.31
CA PRO A 107 0.04 1.85 1.05
C PRO A 107 0.25 2.75 -0.15
N LEU A 108 -0.67 2.71 -1.08
CA LEU A 108 -0.56 3.49 -2.31
C LEU A 108 -1.41 4.75 -2.29
N LYS A 109 -2.59 4.67 -1.70
CA LYS A 109 -3.44 5.85 -1.55
C LYS A 109 -4.48 5.61 -0.49
N VAL A 110 -5.01 6.71 0.03
CA VAL A 110 -6.09 6.69 1.01
C VAL A 110 -7.23 7.48 0.41
N TYR A 111 -8.43 6.99 0.52
CA TYR A 111 -9.61 7.64 -0.04
C TYR A 111 -10.84 7.33 0.80
N LEU A 112 -11.89 8.09 0.58
CA LEU A 112 -13.16 7.85 1.25
C LEU A 112 -14.05 7.07 0.31
N LYS A 113 -14.69 6.04 0.84
CA LYS A 113 -15.64 5.25 0.07
C LYS A 113 -16.83 5.01 0.97
N ASP A 114 -18.00 5.48 0.56
CA ASP A 114 -19.21 5.38 1.34
C ASP A 114 -19.02 5.94 2.76
N GLY A 115 -18.25 7.01 2.86
CA GLY A 115 -18.02 7.66 4.15
C GLY A 115 -16.92 7.03 5.01
N PHE A 116 -16.35 5.93 4.56
CA PHE A 116 -15.31 5.25 5.32
C PHE A 116 -13.94 5.45 4.68
N ALA A 117 -12.92 5.57 5.51
CA ALA A 117 -11.56 5.68 5.01
C ALA A 117 -11.09 4.30 4.55
N LYS A 118 -10.56 4.24 3.36
CA LYS A 118 -10.01 3.02 2.79
C LYS A 118 -8.59 3.28 2.34
N VAL A 119 -7.78 2.25 2.38
CA VAL A 119 -6.39 2.32 1.94
C VAL A 119 -6.18 1.30 0.83
N LEU A 120 -5.61 1.73 -0.27
CA LEU A 120 -5.23 0.81 -1.33
C LEU A 120 -3.83 0.33 -1.01
N ILE A 121 -3.68 -0.96 -0.77
CA ILE A 121 -2.40 -1.56 -0.42
C ILE A 121 -1.85 -2.26 -1.66
N GLY A 122 -0.58 -2.05 -1.95
CA GLY A 122 0.07 -2.71 -3.07
C GLY A 122 1.04 -3.78 -2.62
N LEU A 123 0.96 -4.94 -3.25
CA LEU A 123 1.96 -5.97 -3.07
C LEU A 123 3.10 -5.58 -4.01
N ALA A 124 4.25 -5.29 -3.47
CA ALA A 124 5.30 -4.60 -4.19
C ALA A 124 6.66 -5.23 -4.06
N LYS A 125 7.46 -5.05 -5.09
CA LYS A 125 8.82 -5.53 -5.12
C LYS A 125 9.71 -4.32 -5.28
N GLY A 126 10.74 -4.20 -4.46
CA GLY A 126 11.63 -3.07 -4.53
C GLY A 126 12.39 -3.03 -5.85
N LYS A 127 12.37 -1.91 -6.52
CA LYS A 127 13.05 -1.79 -7.81
C LYS A 127 14.56 -1.89 -7.69
N HIS A 128 15.12 -1.41 -6.59
CA HIS A 128 16.57 -1.53 -6.49
C HIS A 128 17.03 -2.87 -5.97
N GLU A 129 16.15 -3.79 -5.80
CA GLU A 129 16.55 -5.15 -5.54
C GLU A 129 16.93 -5.75 -6.88
N TYR A 130 16.50 -5.11 -7.98
CA TYR A 130 17.04 -5.43 -9.26
C TYR A 130 18.23 -4.53 -9.39
N ASP A 131 19.45 -5.03 -9.29
CA ASP A 131 20.59 -4.15 -9.46
C ASP A 131 20.64 -3.73 -10.93
N LYS A 132 21.51 -2.77 -11.24
CA LYS A 132 21.58 -2.25 -12.59
C LYS A 132 21.92 -3.28 -13.62
N ARG A 133 22.72 -4.25 -13.26
CA ARG A 133 23.10 -5.28 -14.20
C ARG A 133 21.89 -6.10 -14.59
N GLU A 134 21.07 -6.43 -13.61
CA GLU A 134 19.88 -7.19 -13.88
C GLU A 134 18.91 -6.40 -14.72
N THR A 135 18.81 -5.13 -14.47
CA THR A 135 17.94 -4.27 -15.24
C THR A 135 18.36 -4.18 -16.69
N ILE A 136 19.65 -4.04 -16.91
CA ILE A 136 20.18 -3.98 -18.26
C ILE A 136 19.94 -5.29 -18.98
N LYS A 137 20.24 -6.37 -18.30
CA LYS A 137 20.05 -7.69 -18.84
C LYS A 137 18.59 -7.91 -19.20
N ARG A 138 17.70 -7.46 -18.38
CA ARG A 138 16.28 -7.56 -18.65
C ARG A 138 15.87 -6.80 -19.88
N ARG A 139 16.38 -5.62 -20.08
CA ARG A 139 16.05 -4.84 -21.25
C ARG A 139 16.46 -5.55 -22.52
N ASP A 140 17.65 -6.13 -22.51
CA ASP A 140 18.14 -6.85 -23.66
C ASP A 140 17.28 -8.08 -23.91
N GLN A 141 16.92 -8.78 -22.88
CA GLN A 141 16.06 -9.93 -23.02
C GLN A 141 14.67 -9.54 -23.50
N GLU A 142 14.21 -8.40 -23.09
CA GLU A 142 12.91 -7.96 -23.52
C GLU A 142 12.83 -7.67 -24.97
N ARG A 143 13.91 -7.23 -25.58
CA ARG A 143 13.91 -7.01 -27.01
C ARG A 143 13.75 -8.30 -27.74
N ASP A 144 14.41 -9.34 -27.25
CA ASP A 144 14.32 -10.64 -27.89
C ASP A 144 13.02 -11.31 -27.52
N ILE A 145 12.64 -11.19 -26.29
CA ILE A 145 11.45 -11.81 -25.80
C ILE A 145 10.20 -11.16 -26.29
N LYS A 146 10.22 -9.88 -26.54
CA LYS A 146 9.06 -9.22 -27.03
C LYS A 146 8.50 -9.93 -28.23
N LYS A 147 9.31 -10.58 -28.97
CA LYS A 147 8.87 -11.34 -30.10
C LYS A 147 8.24 -12.65 -29.68
N GLN A 148 8.63 -13.16 -28.53
CA GLN A 148 8.10 -14.42 -28.07
C GLN A 148 7.10 -14.23 -26.98
N MET A 149 7.10 -13.08 -26.40
CA MET A 149 6.32 -12.80 -25.31
C MET A 149 4.93 -13.05 -25.49
N LYS A 150 4.45 -12.91 -26.63
CA LYS A 150 3.11 -13.21 -26.94
C LYS A 150 2.81 -14.63 -26.62
N HIS A 151 3.82 -15.46 -26.69
CA HIS A 151 3.62 -16.84 -26.48
C HIS A 151 3.57 -17.16 -25.01
N TYR A 152 4.23 -16.34 -24.22
CA TYR A 152 4.23 -16.62 -22.86
C TYR A 152 3.17 -15.93 -22.17
N ASN A 153 2.62 -15.02 -22.75
CA ASN A 153 1.78 -14.29 -22.11
C ASN A 153 2.36 -13.87 -20.96
N ALA A 154 3.31 -13.81 -21.06
CA ALA A 154 4.16 -13.48 -20.25
C ALA A 154 3.88 -13.24 -18.99
N ARG A 155 3.25 -13.39 -18.63
CA ARG A 155 3.02 -13.12 -17.42
C ARG A 155 3.24 -11.79 -17.05
#